data_86b3345a7a9df6505eb51d52f449d97b
#
_entry.id   86b3345a7a9df6505eb51d52f449d97b
#
_cell.length_a   1.000
_cell.length_b   1.000
_cell.length_c   1.000
_cell.angle_alpha   90.00
_cell.angle_beta   90.00
_cell.angle_gamma   90.00
#
_symmetry.space_group_name_H-M   'P 1'
#
loop_
_entity.id
_entity.type
_entity.pdbx_description
1 polymer ?
#
loop_
_entity_poly.entity_id
_entity_poly.type
_entity_poly.pdbx_seq_one_letter_code
_entity_poly.pdbx_strand_id
1 'polypeptide(L)'
;MDNLFIFDCEVFAFDWLFVFKHKATGEYTVIHNDNEAVRQFMEQEPLLAGFNNKHYDQFILKAVLSGFTPEEIKAVNDFIIVGGHEGWEYAPLRDC
;
A
#
# COMPACT_ATOMS: atom_id res chain seq x y z
N MET A 1 1.74 -6.28 21.86
CA MET A 1 1.13 -6.55 20.57
C MET A 1 2.22 -6.92 19.59
N ASP A 2 2.31 -8.20 19.29
CA ASP A 2 3.44 -8.74 18.54
C ASP A 2 3.28 -8.60 17.01
N ASN A 3 2.14 -8.12 16.56
CA ASN A 3 1.90 -7.95 15.13
C ASN A 3 1.63 -6.50 14.72
N LEU A 4 2.15 -5.55 15.49
CA LEU A 4 2.07 -4.13 15.13
C LEU A 4 3.23 -3.76 14.22
N PHE A 5 2.91 -3.23 13.05
CA PHE A 5 3.91 -2.84 12.05
C PHE A 5 3.72 -1.38 11.66
N ILE A 6 4.83 -0.72 11.42
CA ILE A 6 4.82 0.61 10.83
C ILE A 6 4.91 0.43 9.32
N PHE A 7 3.97 1.00 8.59
CA PHE A 7 3.82 0.82 7.16
C PHE A 7 4.19 2.11 6.41
N ASP A 8 4.95 1.94 5.34
CA ASP A 8 5.26 3.02 4.41
C ASP A 8 5.26 2.45 2.99
N CYS A 9 4.87 3.26 2.02
CA CYS A 9 4.89 2.83 0.62
C CYS A 9 5.42 3.94 -0.27
N GLU A 10 6.03 3.52 -1.38
CA GLU A 10 6.52 4.43 -2.42
C GLU A 10 6.06 3.89 -3.78
N VAL A 11 5.57 4.79 -4.63
CA VAL A 11 5.09 4.44 -5.96
C VAL A 11 5.89 5.23 -6.99
N PHE A 12 6.48 4.50 -7.93
CA PHE A 12 7.27 5.06 -9.03
C PHE A 12 6.54 4.81 -10.35
N ALA A 13 7.12 5.26 -11.47
CA ALA A 13 6.46 5.16 -12.78
C ALA A 13 6.11 3.71 -13.17
N PHE A 14 6.99 2.75 -12.86
CA PHE A 14 6.82 1.36 -13.28
C PHE A 14 7.01 0.37 -12.15
N ASP A 15 7.13 0.84 -10.91
CA ASP A 15 7.31 -0.05 -9.78
C ASP A 15 6.82 0.61 -8.49
N TRP A 16 6.65 -0.22 -7.47
CA TRP A 16 6.23 0.23 -6.16
C TRP A 16 6.97 -0.57 -5.09
N LEU A 17 7.04 0.01 -3.89
CA LEU A 17 7.76 -0.58 -2.76
C LEU A 17 6.91 -0.42 -1.50
N PHE A 18 6.72 -1.53 -0.77
CA PHE A 18 6.09 -1.52 0.53
C PHE A 18 7.12 -1.89 1.59
N VAL A 19 7.12 -1.16 2.69
CA VAL A 19 7.99 -1.42 3.82
C VAL A 19 7.13 -1.59 5.07
N PHE A 20 7.28 -2.72 5.74
CA PHE A 20 6.62 -3.01 7.01
C PHE A 20 7.70 -3.20 8.06
N LYS A 21 7.73 -2.33 9.07
CA LYS A 21 8.69 -2.45 10.18
C LYS A 21 7.97 -3.03 11.39
N HIS A 22 8.40 -4.20 11.83
CA HIS A 22 7.84 -4.82 13.03
C HIS A 22 8.20 -3.97 14.24
N LYS A 23 7.20 -3.49 14.96
CA LYS A 23 7.40 -2.54 16.06
C LYS A 23 8.20 -3.13 17.20
N ALA A 24 7.93 -4.39 17.56
CA ALA A 24 8.57 -5.03 18.69
C ALA A 24 10.02 -5.41 18.42
N THR A 25 10.34 -5.92 17.23
CA THR A 25 11.68 -6.42 16.91
C THR A 25 12.53 -5.45 16.11
N GLY A 26 11.91 -4.50 15.43
CA GLY A 26 12.60 -3.59 14.52
C GLY A 26 12.94 -4.20 13.16
N GLU A 27 12.52 -5.44 12.92
CA GLU A 27 12.78 -6.09 11.64
C GLU A 27 11.93 -5.49 10.53
N TYR A 28 12.50 -5.41 9.33
CA TYR A 28 11.82 -4.90 8.16
C TYR A 28 11.39 -6.03 7.24
N THR A 29 10.20 -5.89 6.67
CA THR A 29 9.74 -6.68 5.53
C THR A 29 9.58 -5.72 4.37
N VAL A 30 10.32 -5.95 3.28
CA VAL A 30 10.30 -5.09 2.10
C VAL A 30 9.76 -5.89 0.94
N ILE A 31 8.72 -5.37 0.29
CA ILE A 31 8.06 -6.05 -0.83
C ILE A 31 8.05 -5.10 -2.02
N HIS A 32 8.59 -5.56 -3.14
CA HIS A 32 8.73 -4.79 -4.38
C HIS A 32 7.98 -5.48 -5.51
N ASN A 33 6.96 -4.83 -6.06
CA ASN A 33 6.19 -5.30 -7.23
C ASN A 33 5.56 -6.69 -7.09
N ASP A 34 5.39 -7.19 -5.89
CA ASP A 34 4.90 -8.54 -5.64
C ASP A 34 3.58 -8.47 -4.86
N ASN A 35 2.47 -8.39 -5.61
CA ASN A 35 1.14 -8.30 -5.01
C ASN A 35 0.82 -9.50 -4.14
N GLU A 36 1.22 -10.69 -4.57
CA GLU A 36 0.94 -11.91 -3.80
C GLU A 36 1.69 -11.92 -2.47
N ALA A 37 2.93 -11.43 -2.45
CA ALA A 37 3.69 -11.33 -1.21
C ALA A 37 3.00 -10.38 -0.22
N VAL A 38 2.43 -9.28 -0.71
CA VAL A 38 1.66 -8.36 0.14
C VAL A 38 0.42 -9.06 0.67
N ARG A 39 -0.29 -9.81 -0.19
CA ARG A 39 -1.47 -10.55 0.24
C ARG A 39 -1.13 -11.55 1.33
N GLN A 40 -0.04 -12.32 1.15
CA GLN A 40 0.42 -13.28 2.15
C GLN A 40 0.81 -12.59 3.46
N PHE A 41 1.48 -11.44 3.39
CA PHE A 41 1.80 -10.67 4.57
C PHE A 41 0.54 -10.26 5.33
N MET A 42 -0.49 -9.83 4.62
CA MET A 42 -1.74 -9.39 5.24
C MET A 42 -2.57 -10.55 5.81
N GLU A 43 -2.28 -11.79 5.43
CA GLU A 43 -2.98 -12.96 5.99
C GLU A 43 -2.71 -13.13 7.48
N GLN A 44 -1.60 -12.64 8.01
CA GLN A 44 -1.33 -12.67 9.44
C GLN A 44 -2.10 -11.60 10.22
N GLU A 45 -2.94 -10.84 9.54
CA GLU A 45 -3.77 -9.78 10.12
C GLU A 45 -2.95 -8.76 10.92
N PRO A 46 -1.92 -8.16 10.30
CA PRO A 46 -1.07 -7.21 11.02
C PRO A 46 -1.85 -5.95 11.37
N LEU A 47 -1.50 -5.35 12.48
CA LEU A 47 -1.96 -4.00 12.81
C LEU A 47 -0.99 -3.03 12.16
N LEU A 48 -1.49 -2.15 11.32
CA LEU A 48 -0.66 -1.18 10.60
C LEU A 48 -0.82 0.20 11.21
N ALA A 49 0.31 0.86 11.42
CA ALA A 49 0.35 2.20 12.00
C ALA A 49 1.39 3.04 11.27
N GLY A 50 1.49 4.31 11.64
CA GLY A 50 2.53 5.19 11.12
C GLY A 50 2.30 5.63 9.68
N PHE A 51 1.04 5.60 9.21
CA PHE A 51 0.74 6.12 7.87
C PHE A 51 1.10 7.61 7.82
N ASN A 52 1.96 7.96 6.89
CA ASN A 52 2.32 9.36 6.66
C ASN A 52 1.14 10.13 6.08
N ASN A 53 0.30 9.45 5.33
CA ASN A 53 -0.90 10.04 4.73
C ASN A 53 -1.98 8.97 4.61
N LYS A 54 -2.93 8.97 5.54
CA LYS A 54 -4.04 8.01 5.56
C LYS A 54 -4.87 8.05 4.29
N HIS A 55 -4.99 9.23 3.68
CA HIS A 55 -5.80 9.42 2.48
C HIS A 55 -5.07 8.98 1.22
N TYR A 56 -3.86 8.44 1.35
CA TYR A 56 -3.07 7.94 0.25
C TYR A 56 -2.68 6.48 0.45
N ASP A 57 -1.95 6.19 1.55
CA ASP A 57 -1.35 4.87 1.77
C ASP A 57 -2.37 3.73 1.74
N GLN A 58 -3.54 3.95 2.37
CA GLN A 58 -4.57 2.91 2.42
C GLN A 58 -5.12 2.57 1.03
N PHE A 59 -5.18 3.54 0.13
CA PHE A 59 -5.68 3.30 -1.23
C PHE A 59 -4.65 2.60 -2.09
N ILE A 60 -3.38 2.88 -1.89
CA ILE A 60 -2.30 2.15 -2.58
C ILE A 60 -2.28 0.69 -2.09
N LEU A 61 -2.43 0.46 -0.80
CA LEU A 61 -2.52 -0.90 -0.26
C LEU A 61 -3.72 -1.64 -0.86
N LYS A 62 -4.88 -1.00 -0.93
CA LYS A 62 -6.07 -1.60 -1.53
C LYS A 62 -5.83 -1.98 -2.99
N ALA A 63 -5.19 -1.10 -3.76
CA ALA A 63 -4.88 -1.36 -5.17
C ALA A 63 -3.97 -2.59 -5.32
N VAL A 64 -2.93 -2.69 -4.50
CA VAL A 64 -2.02 -3.84 -4.52
C VAL A 64 -2.76 -5.13 -4.16
N LEU A 65 -3.59 -5.10 -3.12
CA LEU A 65 -4.35 -6.27 -2.70
C LEU A 65 -5.42 -6.68 -3.74
N SER A 66 -5.84 -5.74 -4.57
CA SER A 66 -6.80 -6.00 -5.64
C SER A 66 -6.14 -6.51 -6.93
N GLY A 67 -4.82 -6.67 -6.92
CA GLY A 67 -4.08 -7.22 -8.05
C GLY A 67 -3.73 -6.21 -9.13
N PHE A 68 -3.74 -4.92 -8.82
CA PHE A 68 -3.39 -3.89 -9.79
C PHE A 68 -1.94 -4.05 -10.25
N THR A 69 -1.69 -3.80 -11.53
CA THR A 69 -0.33 -3.77 -12.08
C THR A 69 0.40 -2.51 -11.58
N PRO A 70 1.74 -2.46 -11.71
CA PRO A 70 2.48 -1.24 -11.35
C PRO A 70 1.96 0.01 -12.09
N GLU A 71 1.59 -0.11 -13.35
CA GLU A 71 1.04 1.01 -14.12
C GLU A 71 -0.32 1.45 -13.58
N GLU A 72 -1.15 0.50 -13.19
CA GLU A 72 -2.45 0.81 -12.59
C GLU A 72 -2.31 1.44 -11.21
N ILE A 73 -1.32 0.98 -10.44
CA ILE A 73 -1.01 1.57 -9.12
C ILE A 73 -0.50 2.99 -9.30
N LYS A 74 0.35 3.22 -10.30
CA LYS A 74 0.82 4.57 -10.63
C LYS A 74 -0.34 5.48 -11.00
N ALA A 75 -1.34 4.96 -11.71
CA ALA A 75 -2.54 5.74 -12.06
C ALA A 75 -3.32 6.15 -10.81
N VAL A 76 -3.44 5.27 -9.81
CA VAL A 76 -4.05 5.61 -8.52
C VAL A 76 -3.26 6.71 -7.83
N ASN A 77 -1.93 6.55 -7.78
CA ASN A 77 -1.05 7.55 -7.21
C ASN A 77 -1.25 8.92 -7.85
N ASP A 78 -1.25 8.98 -9.19
CA ASP A 78 -1.38 10.23 -9.92
C ASP A 78 -2.76 10.87 -9.71
N PHE A 79 -3.80 10.05 -9.65
CA PHE A 79 -5.14 10.54 -9.40
C PHE A 79 -5.23 11.28 -8.04
N ILE A 80 -4.59 10.72 -7.01
CA ILE A 80 -4.61 11.31 -5.68
C ILE A 80 -3.63 12.47 -5.55
N ILE A 81 -2.37 12.25 -5.93
CA ILE A 81 -1.28 13.20 -5.65
C ILE A 81 -1.24 14.32 -6.69
N VAL A 82 -1.25 13.99 -7.96
CA VAL A 82 -1.16 14.98 -9.04
C VAL A 82 -2.50 15.65 -9.28
N GLY A 83 -3.58 14.84 -9.33
CA GLY A 83 -4.92 15.34 -9.57
C GLY A 83 -5.59 15.97 -8.37
N GLY A 84 -5.07 15.76 -7.17
CA GLY A 84 -5.63 16.31 -5.94
C GLY A 84 -6.98 15.71 -5.53
N HIS A 85 -7.29 14.52 -6.03
CA HIS A 85 -8.55 13.84 -5.71
C HIS A 85 -8.41 12.92 -4.50
N GLU A 86 -9.55 12.59 -3.90
CA GLU A 86 -9.59 11.58 -2.84
C GLU A 86 -9.58 10.18 -3.47
N GLY A 87 -8.89 9.23 -2.84
CA GLY A 87 -8.78 7.88 -3.37
C GLY A 87 -10.11 7.17 -3.54
N TRP A 88 -11.09 7.46 -2.67
CA TRP A 88 -12.42 6.86 -2.75
C TRP A 88 -13.21 7.33 -3.98
N GLU A 89 -12.76 8.37 -4.67
CA GLU A 89 -13.38 8.86 -5.91
C GLU A 89 -12.94 8.06 -7.13
N TYR A 90 -11.87 7.26 -7.01
CA TYR A 90 -11.32 6.53 -8.13
C TYR A 90 -12.15 5.27 -8.42
N ALA A 91 -12.96 5.33 -9.48
CA ALA A 91 -13.92 4.28 -9.80
C ALA A 91 -13.32 2.87 -9.92
N PRO A 92 -12.18 2.67 -10.62
CA PRO A 92 -11.60 1.32 -10.71
C PRO A 92 -11.25 0.70 -9.36
N LEU A 93 -10.89 1.53 -8.38
CA LEU A 93 -10.54 1.05 -7.04
C LEU A 93 -11.78 0.84 -6.19
N ARG A 94 -12.80 1.66 -6.39
CA ARG A 94 -14.05 1.60 -5.64
C ARG A 94 -14.79 0.29 -5.88
N ASP A 95 -14.64 -0.28 -7.08
CA ASP A 95 -15.33 -1.50 -7.48
C ASP A 95 -14.59 -2.78 -7.02
N CYS A 96 -13.54 -2.65 -6.29
CA CYS A 96 -12.75 -3.79 -5.80
C CYS A 96 -13.21 -4.28 -4.43
#